data_98cd8289436c1f7a52ae830eccd5d7f7
#
_entry.id   98cd8289436c1f7a52ae830eccd5d7f7
#
_cell.length_a   1.000
_cell.length_b   1.000
_cell.length_c   1.000
_cell.angle_alpha   90.00
_cell.angle_beta   90.00
_cell.angle_gamma   90.00
#
_symmetry.space_group_name_H-M   'P 1'
#
loop_
_entity.id
_entity.type
_entity.pdbx_description
1 polymer ?
#
loop_
_entity_poly.entity_id
_entity_poly.type
_entity_poly.pdbx_seq_one_letter_code
_entity_poly.pdbx_strand_id
1 'polypeptide(L)'
;MKKTALCLAVLLLLALSLSSCYVNIPTDYEFEYGTEGITSIEIYYFAEGVYDIDPEIHTPVAVLEESQHADILKDIEDMRFTTFQMLVPIPTDPPFDLHGYVVRLNYELGDYEDISNGVQKFRQWRLGEWKTGSKFLDCDEEAWNDMIQKYLPVEKPLPAPQE
;
A
#
# COMPACT_ATOMS: atom_id res chain seq x y z
N MET A 1 8.40 -52.26 2.29
CA MET A 1 8.04 -51.40 1.14
C MET A 1 6.71 -50.64 1.29
N LYS A 2 5.60 -51.21 1.75
CA LYS A 2 4.31 -50.50 1.89
C LYS A 2 4.32 -49.37 2.95
N LYS A 3 5.05 -49.52 4.04
CA LYS A 3 5.13 -48.50 5.14
C LYS A 3 5.97 -47.28 4.74
N THR A 4 7.04 -47.49 3.94
CA THR A 4 7.87 -46.37 3.45
C THR A 4 7.15 -45.55 2.40
N ALA A 5 6.36 -46.18 1.52
CA ALA A 5 5.53 -45.47 0.54
C ALA A 5 4.44 -44.62 1.20
N LEU A 6 3.84 -45.10 2.29
CA LEU A 6 2.84 -44.36 3.03
C LEU A 6 3.45 -43.11 3.74
N CYS A 7 4.63 -43.27 4.36
CA CYS A 7 5.33 -42.14 4.98
C CYS A 7 5.74 -41.08 3.95
N LEU A 8 6.18 -41.49 2.76
CA LEU A 8 6.53 -40.55 1.69
C LEU A 8 5.30 -39.80 1.17
N ALA A 9 4.16 -40.50 1.02
CA ALA A 9 2.92 -39.86 0.59
C ALA A 9 2.39 -38.86 1.61
N VAL A 10 2.48 -39.16 2.92
CA VAL A 10 2.08 -38.24 4.00
C VAL A 10 3.02 -37.02 4.05
N LEU A 11 4.34 -37.22 3.88
CA LEU A 11 5.31 -36.12 3.81
C LEU A 11 5.07 -35.22 2.59
N LEU A 12 4.73 -35.81 1.43
CA LEU A 12 4.40 -35.04 0.22
C LEU A 12 3.10 -34.25 0.38
N LEU A 13 2.08 -34.82 0.99
CA LEU A 13 0.82 -34.13 1.32
C LEU A 13 1.03 -33.00 2.32
N LEU A 14 1.87 -33.19 3.34
CA LEU A 14 2.25 -32.14 4.28
C LEU A 14 3.05 -31.03 3.60
N ALA A 15 4.00 -31.36 2.71
CA ALA A 15 4.76 -30.38 1.96
C ALA A 15 3.87 -29.56 1.00
N LEU A 16 2.90 -30.19 0.35
CA LEU A 16 1.92 -29.54 -0.51
C LEU A 16 0.94 -28.65 0.27
N SER A 17 0.58 -29.04 1.49
CA SER A 17 -0.29 -28.22 2.36
C SER A 17 0.43 -27.00 2.95
N LEU A 18 1.76 -27.05 3.09
CA LEU A 18 2.58 -25.93 3.58
C LEU A 18 2.97 -24.93 2.47
N SER A 19 2.90 -25.34 1.19
CA SER A 19 3.25 -24.45 0.06
C SER A 19 2.10 -23.61 -0.48
N SER A 20 0.88 -23.77 0.03
CA SER A 20 -0.33 -23.11 -0.49
C SER A 20 -0.84 -21.95 0.35
N CYS A 21 0.03 -21.33 1.17
CA CYS A 21 -0.43 -20.32 2.13
C CYS A 21 -0.71 -18.93 1.53
N TYR A 22 -0.33 -18.67 0.27
CA TYR A 22 -0.49 -17.34 -0.34
C TYR A 22 -1.02 -17.48 -1.77
N VAL A 23 -2.10 -16.79 -2.07
CA VAL A 23 -2.63 -16.65 -3.42
C VAL A 23 -2.60 -15.15 -3.76
N ASN A 24 -1.82 -14.78 -4.78
CA ASN A 24 -1.86 -13.43 -5.33
C ASN A 24 -3.10 -13.31 -6.21
N ILE A 25 -3.98 -12.40 -5.85
CA ILE A 25 -5.25 -12.15 -6.55
C ILE A 25 -5.13 -10.79 -7.23
N PRO A 26 -5.20 -10.71 -8.58
CA PRO A 26 -5.31 -9.43 -9.26
C PRO A 26 -6.54 -8.68 -8.73
N THR A 27 -6.38 -7.39 -8.45
CA THR A 27 -7.44 -6.54 -7.95
C THR A 27 -7.35 -5.16 -8.58
N ASP A 28 -8.50 -4.55 -8.80
CA ASP A 28 -8.57 -3.14 -9.14
C ASP A 28 -8.39 -2.32 -7.85
N TYR A 29 -7.83 -1.12 -7.97
CA TYR A 29 -7.72 -0.22 -6.85
C TYR A 29 -9.11 0.34 -6.48
N GLU A 30 -9.42 0.31 -5.20
CA GLU A 30 -10.64 0.91 -4.66
C GLU A 30 -10.26 1.94 -3.59
N PHE A 31 -10.57 3.22 -3.84
CA PHE A 31 -10.40 4.28 -2.85
C PHE A 31 -11.36 4.06 -1.69
N GLU A 32 -10.85 4.06 -0.45
CA GLU A 32 -11.64 3.76 0.75
C GLU A 32 -12.79 4.76 0.95
N TYR A 33 -12.61 6.00 0.51
CA TYR A 33 -13.60 7.08 0.64
C TYR A 33 -14.12 7.59 -0.71
N GLY A 34 -13.76 6.92 -1.80
CA GLY A 34 -13.99 7.43 -3.14
C GLY A 34 -13.07 8.59 -3.49
N THR A 35 -13.37 9.30 -4.55
CA THR A 35 -12.56 10.43 -5.06
C THR A 35 -13.18 11.79 -4.78
N GLU A 36 -14.38 11.84 -4.18
CA GLU A 36 -15.04 13.08 -3.79
C GLU A 36 -14.55 13.59 -2.44
N GLY A 37 -14.49 14.91 -2.25
CA GLY A 37 -14.09 15.50 -0.97
C GLY A 37 -12.60 15.47 -0.66
N ILE A 38 -11.74 15.15 -1.65
CA ILE A 38 -10.28 15.25 -1.52
C ILE A 38 -9.91 16.74 -1.47
N THR A 39 -9.24 17.15 -0.39
CA THR A 39 -8.81 18.53 -0.15
C THR A 39 -7.38 18.78 -0.59
N SER A 40 -6.51 17.77 -0.52
CA SER A 40 -5.14 17.84 -1.03
C SER A 40 -4.62 16.44 -1.37
N ILE A 41 -3.67 16.38 -2.30
CA ILE A 41 -2.91 15.19 -2.62
C ILE A 41 -1.44 15.52 -2.43
N GLU A 42 -0.77 14.72 -1.59
CA GLU A 42 0.60 14.91 -1.18
C GLU A 42 1.43 13.67 -1.54
N ILE A 43 2.65 13.87 -2.00
CA ILE A 43 3.57 12.76 -2.28
C ILE A 43 4.70 12.82 -1.26
N TYR A 44 4.95 11.69 -0.59
CA TYR A 44 6.05 11.50 0.35
C TYR A 44 7.04 10.48 -0.23
N TYR A 45 8.26 10.50 0.30
CA TYR A 45 9.26 9.48 0.01
C TYR A 45 9.95 9.03 1.29
N PHE A 46 9.98 7.71 1.52
CA PHE A 46 10.62 7.09 2.66
C PHE A 46 11.64 6.06 2.19
N ALA A 47 12.92 6.31 2.43
CA ALA A 47 14.00 5.36 2.15
C ALA A 47 13.95 4.16 3.10
N GLU A 48 13.51 4.40 4.34
CA GLU A 48 13.23 3.38 5.34
C GLU A 48 11.73 3.35 5.62
N GLY A 49 11.20 2.18 5.98
CA GLY A 49 9.78 2.02 6.26
C GLY A 49 9.32 2.87 7.45
N VAL A 50 8.18 3.56 7.29
CA VAL A 50 7.52 4.28 8.38
C VAL A 50 6.15 3.68 8.63
N TYR A 51 5.77 3.57 9.91
CA TYR A 51 4.48 3.00 10.26
C TYR A 51 3.32 3.93 9.86
N ASP A 52 3.48 5.23 10.07
CA ASP A 52 2.45 6.25 9.76
C ASP A 52 3.14 7.57 9.37
N ILE A 53 2.45 8.38 8.55
CA ILE A 53 2.93 9.70 8.19
C ILE A 53 2.45 10.71 9.24
N ASP A 54 3.40 11.27 9.96
CA ASP A 54 3.16 12.38 10.88
C ASP A 54 3.48 13.70 10.15
N PRO A 55 2.49 14.54 9.85
CA PRO A 55 2.71 15.79 9.12
C PRO A 55 3.54 16.84 9.89
N GLU A 56 3.76 16.65 11.22
CA GLU A 56 4.61 17.53 12.00
C GLU A 56 6.11 17.28 11.77
N ILE A 57 6.47 16.05 11.39
CA ILE A 57 7.87 15.64 11.20
C ILE A 57 8.20 15.23 9.76
N HIS A 58 7.21 14.72 9.00
CA HIS A 58 7.40 14.30 7.63
C HIS A 58 6.98 15.40 6.66
N THR A 59 7.86 15.76 5.75
CA THR A 59 7.58 16.78 4.73
C THR A 59 7.32 16.11 3.39
N PRO A 60 6.21 16.44 2.69
CA PRO A 60 5.97 15.89 1.36
C PRO A 60 7.05 16.37 0.36
N VAL A 61 7.42 15.51 -0.57
CA VAL A 61 8.30 15.85 -1.69
C VAL A 61 7.57 16.62 -2.79
N ALA A 62 6.25 16.48 -2.85
CA ALA A 62 5.36 17.27 -3.69
C ALA A 62 3.98 17.42 -3.04
N VAL A 63 3.33 18.56 -3.30
CA VAL A 63 1.90 18.80 -3.06
C VAL A 63 1.30 19.13 -4.40
N LEU A 64 0.30 18.39 -4.84
CA LEU A 64 -0.25 18.53 -6.19
C LEU A 64 -1.21 19.70 -6.29
N GLU A 65 -1.17 20.35 -7.43
CA GLU A 65 -2.20 21.33 -7.80
C GLU A 65 -3.55 20.61 -8.04
N GLU A 66 -4.65 21.28 -7.75
CA GLU A 66 -6.00 20.70 -7.93
C GLU A 66 -6.24 20.18 -9.35
N SER A 67 -5.65 20.84 -10.36
CA SER A 67 -5.71 20.43 -11.75
C SER A 67 -5.05 19.08 -12.05
N GLN A 68 -4.17 18.59 -11.17
CA GLN A 68 -3.47 17.31 -11.31
C GLN A 68 -4.18 16.17 -10.57
N HIS A 69 -5.16 16.48 -9.71
CA HIS A 69 -5.83 15.47 -8.88
C HIS A 69 -6.50 14.39 -9.73
N ALA A 70 -7.26 14.79 -10.75
CA ALA A 70 -7.96 13.83 -11.61
C ALA A 70 -7.00 12.89 -12.35
N ASP A 71 -5.84 13.40 -12.76
CA ASP A 71 -4.86 12.63 -13.53
C ASP A 71 -4.17 11.58 -12.65
N ILE A 72 -3.70 11.95 -11.45
CA ILE A 72 -3.05 11.00 -10.55
C ILE A 72 -4.04 9.93 -10.03
N LEU A 73 -5.27 10.30 -9.71
CA LEU A 73 -6.30 9.35 -9.29
C LEU A 73 -6.58 8.34 -10.38
N LYS A 74 -6.71 8.81 -11.63
CA LYS A 74 -6.88 7.93 -12.78
C LYS A 74 -5.65 7.04 -13.01
N ASP A 75 -4.44 7.58 -12.91
CA ASP A 75 -3.21 6.78 -13.07
C ASP A 75 -3.14 5.68 -12.00
N ILE A 76 -3.59 5.93 -10.77
CA ILE A 76 -3.67 4.92 -9.70
C ILE A 76 -4.75 3.87 -10.03
N GLU A 77 -5.93 4.27 -10.48
CA GLU A 77 -7.01 3.33 -10.88
C GLU A 77 -6.59 2.45 -12.06
N ASP A 78 -5.83 2.98 -13.01
CA ASP A 78 -5.36 2.26 -14.19
C ASP A 78 -4.20 1.28 -13.87
N MET A 79 -3.59 1.36 -12.67
CA MET A 79 -2.52 0.46 -12.25
C MET A 79 -3.06 -0.94 -11.96
N ARG A 80 -2.21 -1.93 -12.21
CA ARG A 80 -2.49 -3.32 -11.85
C ARG A 80 -1.96 -3.62 -10.47
N PHE A 81 -2.88 -3.85 -9.56
CA PHE A 81 -2.56 -4.28 -8.22
C PHE A 81 -2.80 -5.78 -8.03
N THR A 82 -2.13 -6.34 -7.04
CA THR A 82 -2.41 -7.66 -6.51
C THR A 82 -2.60 -7.56 -5.00
N THR A 83 -3.54 -8.30 -4.49
CA THR A 83 -3.66 -8.55 -3.05
C THR A 83 -3.35 -10.00 -2.77
N PHE A 84 -2.93 -10.33 -1.56
CA PHE A 84 -2.84 -11.72 -1.17
C PHE A 84 -3.84 -12.05 -0.08
N GLN A 85 -4.48 -13.19 -0.22
CA GLN A 85 -5.34 -13.73 0.79
C GLN A 85 -4.58 -14.81 1.56
N MET A 86 -4.44 -14.62 2.86
CA MET A 86 -3.95 -15.68 3.74
C MET A 86 -5.05 -16.70 3.97
N LEU A 87 -4.78 -17.96 3.68
CA LEU A 87 -5.72 -19.07 3.95
C LEU A 87 -5.80 -19.42 5.44
N VAL A 88 -4.85 -18.93 6.24
CA VAL A 88 -4.83 -19.10 7.69
C VAL A 88 -4.64 -17.73 8.34
N PRO A 89 -5.55 -17.28 9.22
CA PRO A 89 -5.37 -16.02 9.92
C PRO A 89 -4.13 -16.09 10.80
N ILE A 90 -3.14 -15.25 10.52
CA ILE A 90 -2.01 -15.04 11.43
C ILE A 90 -2.49 -14.02 12.47
N PRO A 91 -2.46 -14.32 13.78
CA PRO A 91 -2.99 -13.43 14.82
C PRO A 91 -2.04 -12.27 15.16
N THR A 92 -1.33 -11.73 14.18
CA THR A 92 -0.48 -10.55 14.35
C THR A 92 -0.84 -9.57 13.25
N ASP A 93 -1.20 -8.34 13.64
CA ASP A 93 -1.16 -7.23 12.71
C ASP A 93 0.28 -7.11 12.21
N PRO A 94 0.60 -7.53 10.98
CA PRO A 94 1.92 -7.25 10.45
C PRO A 94 2.01 -5.73 10.38
N PRO A 95 3.08 -5.11 10.87
CA PRO A 95 3.31 -3.70 10.63
C PRO A 95 3.54 -3.55 9.13
N PHE A 96 2.50 -3.10 8.42
CA PHE A 96 2.66 -2.69 7.04
C PHE A 96 3.28 -1.29 7.06
N ASP A 97 4.58 -1.23 6.87
CA ASP A 97 5.28 0.02 6.79
C ASP A 97 5.11 0.64 5.41
N LEU A 98 4.90 1.95 5.39
CA LEU A 98 4.93 2.76 4.17
C LEU A 98 6.39 2.90 3.75
N HIS A 99 6.70 2.56 2.50
CA HIS A 99 8.06 2.56 1.96
C HIS A 99 8.08 3.11 0.53
N GLY A 100 9.19 3.72 0.13
CA GLY A 100 9.31 4.32 -1.19
C GLY A 100 8.41 5.55 -1.33
N TYR A 101 7.82 5.72 -2.51
CA TYR A 101 6.84 6.77 -2.74
C TYR A 101 5.49 6.41 -2.18
N VAL A 102 4.90 7.38 -1.46
CA VAL A 102 3.57 7.27 -0.86
C VAL A 102 2.74 8.45 -1.33
N VAL A 103 1.56 8.17 -1.86
CA VAL A 103 0.54 9.17 -2.18
C VAL A 103 -0.42 9.26 -1.02
N ARG A 104 -0.53 10.42 -0.38
CA ARG A 104 -1.53 10.70 0.65
C ARG A 104 -2.67 11.51 0.05
N LEU A 105 -3.88 10.98 0.16
CA LEU A 105 -5.12 11.68 -0.11
C LEU A 105 -5.67 12.20 1.21
N ASN A 106 -5.80 13.52 1.35
CA ASN A 106 -6.44 14.13 2.50
C ASN A 106 -7.87 14.48 2.15
N TYR A 107 -8.81 14.19 3.07
CA TYR A 107 -10.24 14.43 2.90
C TYR A 107 -10.75 15.51 3.87
N GLU A 108 -11.95 15.99 3.56
CA GLU A 108 -12.66 16.90 4.45
C GLU A 108 -12.78 16.45 5.86
N LEU A 109 -12.88 16.58 6.86
CA LEU A 109 -13.03 15.99 8.19
C LEU A 109 -11.76 15.34 8.76
N GLY A 110 -10.64 15.41 8.03
CA GLY A 110 -9.36 14.91 8.51
C GLY A 110 -9.18 13.39 8.35
N ASP A 111 -10.04 12.75 7.55
CA ASP A 111 -9.78 11.41 7.05
C ASP A 111 -8.60 11.44 6.06
N TYR A 112 -7.86 10.35 5.97
CA TYR A 112 -6.80 10.23 4.98
C TYR A 112 -6.68 8.80 4.45
N GLU A 113 -6.08 8.70 3.29
CA GLU A 113 -5.70 7.44 2.65
C GLU A 113 -4.27 7.56 2.14
N ASP A 114 -3.40 6.65 2.57
CA ASP A 114 -2.00 6.54 2.15
C ASP A 114 -1.85 5.33 1.24
N ILE A 115 -1.33 5.54 0.06
CA ILE A 115 -1.17 4.54 -0.99
C ILE A 115 0.30 4.40 -1.32
N SER A 116 0.83 3.20 -1.22
CA SER A 116 2.21 2.89 -1.64
C SER A 116 2.26 1.54 -2.35
N ASN A 117 3.40 1.25 -2.98
CA ASN A 117 3.66 -0.12 -3.40
C ASN A 117 3.79 -1.01 -2.15
N GLY A 118 2.84 -1.92 -1.97
CA GLY A 118 2.78 -2.87 -0.86
C GLY A 118 1.67 -2.63 0.15
N VAL A 119 1.19 -1.39 0.34
CA VAL A 119 0.17 -1.12 1.35
C VAL A 119 -0.73 0.08 1.01
N GLN A 120 -2.00 -0.08 1.32
CA GLN A 120 -2.99 0.99 1.45
C GLN A 120 -3.31 1.16 2.93
N LYS A 121 -3.12 2.35 3.48
CA LYS A 121 -3.53 2.72 4.84
C LYS A 121 -4.58 3.80 4.79
N PHE A 122 -5.51 3.78 5.75
CA PHE A 122 -6.56 4.79 5.82
C PHE A 122 -6.97 5.06 7.25
N ARG A 123 -7.37 6.29 7.55
CA ARG A 123 -7.90 6.71 8.85
C ARG A 123 -9.26 7.35 8.67
N GLN A 124 -10.23 6.90 9.44
CA GLN A 124 -11.58 7.43 9.42
C GLN A 124 -12.13 7.64 10.82
N TRP A 125 -13.03 8.62 10.95
CA TRP A 125 -13.78 8.83 12.17
C TRP A 125 -15.00 7.91 12.22
N ARG A 126 -15.02 6.98 13.19
CA ARG A 126 -16.17 6.07 13.40
C ARG A 126 -16.54 6.01 14.87
N LEU A 127 -17.84 6.10 15.18
CA LEU A 127 -18.39 5.91 16.52
C LEU A 127 -17.72 6.79 17.61
N GLY A 128 -17.31 8.00 17.26
CA GLY A 128 -16.69 8.94 18.21
C GLY A 128 -15.19 8.72 18.44
N GLU A 129 -14.53 7.91 17.62
CA GLU A 129 -13.08 7.69 17.68
C GLU A 129 -12.46 7.52 16.30
N TRP A 130 -11.16 7.81 16.20
CA TRP A 130 -10.37 7.54 14.99
C TRP A 130 -10.05 6.06 14.88
N LYS A 131 -10.30 5.49 13.72
CA LYS A 131 -9.91 4.12 13.35
C LYS A 131 -8.91 4.17 12.22
N THR A 132 -7.84 3.40 12.35
CA THR A 132 -6.88 3.18 11.28
C THR A 132 -7.03 1.76 10.77
N GLY A 133 -7.09 1.61 9.46
CA GLY A 133 -7.07 0.32 8.77
C GLY A 133 -5.90 0.23 7.81
N SER A 134 -5.57 -1.00 7.39
CA SER A 134 -4.59 -1.23 6.33
C SER A 134 -4.98 -2.44 5.50
N LYS A 135 -4.64 -2.39 4.21
CA LYS A 135 -4.79 -3.52 3.28
C LYS A 135 -3.44 -3.74 2.61
N PHE A 136 -3.09 -5.00 2.41
CA PHE A 136 -1.96 -5.32 1.53
C PHE A 136 -2.38 -5.09 0.07
N LEU A 137 -1.57 -4.34 -0.64
CA LEU A 137 -1.81 -3.97 -2.02
C LEU A 137 -0.47 -3.81 -2.71
N ASP A 138 -0.10 -4.75 -3.55
CA ASP A 138 1.19 -4.81 -4.21
C ASP A 138 1.03 -4.50 -5.71
N CYS A 139 1.98 -3.79 -6.28
CA CYS A 139 2.07 -3.52 -7.70
C CYS A 139 3.54 -3.58 -8.15
N ASP A 140 3.76 -3.48 -9.45
CA ASP A 140 5.09 -3.38 -10.00
C ASP A 140 5.76 -2.08 -9.53
N GLU A 141 6.89 -2.20 -8.82
CA GLU A 141 7.59 -1.08 -8.20
C GLU A 141 8.13 -0.08 -9.24
N GLU A 142 8.62 -0.55 -10.38
CA GLU A 142 9.12 0.31 -11.45
C GLU A 142 7.97 1.12 -12.05
N ALA A 143 6.83 0.44 -12.32
CA ALA A 143 5.64 1.12 -12.84
C ALA A 143 5.06 2.14 -11.84
N TRP A 144 5.07 1.81 -10.52
CA TRP A 144 4.68 2.76 -9.47
C TRP A 144 5.58 3.99 -9.46
N ASN A 145 6.89 3.78 -9.43
CA ASN A 145 7.86 4.86 -9.42
C ASN A 145 7.77 5.73 -10.68
N ASP A 146 7.63 5.12 -11.85
CA ASP A 146 7.49 5.84 -13.13
C ASP A 146 6.20 6.68 -13.17
N MET A 147 5.11 6.17 -12.62
CA MET A 147 3.86 6.91 -12.51
C MET A 147 4.04 8.12 -11.61
N ILE A 148 4.63 7.97 -10.43
CA ILE A 148 4.86 9.07 -9.48
C ILE A 148 5.79 10.14 -10.05
N GLN A 149 6.84 9.77 -10.81
CA GLN A 149 7.79 10.72 -11.39
C GLN A 149 7.12 11.78 -12.28
N LYS A 150 5.95 11.50 -12.86
CA LYS A 150 5.19 12.47 -13.68
C LYS A 150 4.72 13.68 -12.85
N TYR A 151 4.58 13.50 -11.54
CA TYR A 151 4.01 14.48 -10.62
C TYR A 151 5.04 15.15 -9.72
N LEU A 152 6.30 14.72 -9.78
CA LEU A 152 7.36 15.34 -9.01
C LEU A 152 7.87 16.62 -9.70
N PRO A 153 8.27 17.64 -8.94
CA PRO A 153 8.93 18.83 -9.49
C PRO A 153 10.22 18.44 -10.21
N VAL A 154 10.41 18.95 -11.43
CA VAL A 154 11.53 18.61 -12.34
C VAL A 154 12.92 18.89 -11.75
N GLU A 155 13.04 19.65 -10.66
CA GLU A 155 14.31 20.12 -10.09
C GLU A 155 14.70 19.57 -8.70
N LYS A 156 13.96 18.61 -8.13
CA LYS A 156 14.37 18.04 -6.83
C LYS A 156 15.00 16.66 -7.00
N PRO A 157 16.34 16.54 -6.86
CA PRO A 157 16.93 15.22 -6.66
C PRO A 157 16.33 14.57 -5.41
N LEU A 158 16.16 13.24 -5.47
CA LEU A 158 15.76 12.43 -4.33
C LEU A 158 16.50 12.89 -3.07
N PRO A 159 15.82 13.11 -1.94
CA PRO A 159 16.50 13.40 -0.70
C PRO A 159 17.47 12.27 -0.40
N ALA A 160 18.72 12.63 -0.07
CA ALA A 160 19.70 11.66 0.37
C ALA A 160 19.15 10.90 1.60
N PRO A 161 19.44 9.59 1.74
CA PRO A 161 19.05 8.83 2.92
C PRO A 161 19.40 9.63 4.17
N GLN A 162 18.42 9.88 5.01
CA GLN A 162 18.68 10.50 6.31
C GLN A 162 19.33 9.43 7.18
N GLU A 163 20.61 9.59 7.49
CA GLU A 163 21.34 8.74 8.44
C GLU A 163 20.84 8.92 9.87
#